data_41e09186c89249ba67efdfd26676aa60
#
_entry.id   41e09186c89249ba67efdfd26676aa60
#
_cell.length_a   1.000
_cell.length_b   1.000
_cell.length_c   1.000
_cell.angle_alpha   90.00
_cell.angle_beta   90.00
_cell.angle_gamma   90.00
#
_symmetry.space_group_name_H-M   'P 1'
#
loop_
_entity.id
_entity.type
_entity.pdbx_description
1 polymer ?
#
loop_
_entity_poly.entity_id
_entity_poly.type
_entity_poly.pdbx_seq_one_letter_code
_entity_poly.pdbx_strand_id
1 'polypeptide(L)'
;VRTEILDAAREVFALRGFAEAGVNEVVDRSGASVGSIYHHFGSKTDLFMALWERHHEEQIAIARQGVLEAQAAGVTDPFDLLVAGSRAYLEAAWPRRDLVRIFQVGDTPPGFFEEQRRSGRTWLNRNFRLLGATDEPVNRILVWLVTSYVGEARREICRQRTPRAAREQVEAMLEVLERMRPLLASAAGMRLVVRDDEDR
;
A
#
# COMPACT_ATOMS: atom_id res chain seq x y z
N VAL A 1 -10.91 6.25 -22.19
CA VAL A 1 -9.99 5.40 -22.98
C VAL A 1 -8.81 4.91 -22.12
N ARG A 2 -7.93 5.78 -21.55
CA ARG A 2 -6.76 5.31 -20.78
C ARG A 2 -7.15 4.45 -19.57
N THR A 3 -8.17 4.83 -18.82
CA THR A 3 -8.68 4.06 -17.66
C THR A 3 -9.23 2.71 -18.09
N GLU A 4 -10.04 2.66 -19.15
CA GLU A 4 -10.62 1.42 -19.69
C GLU A 4 -9.54 0.44 -20.15
N ILE A 5 -8.47 0.93 -20.78
CA ILE A 5 -7.30 0.10 -21.14
C ILE A 5 -6.61 -0.47 -19.91
N LEU A 6 -6.40 0.34 -18.85
CA LEU A 6 -5.79 -0.11 -17.62
C LEU A 6 -6.67 -1.12 -16.86
N ASP A 7 -7.99 -0.98 -16.91
CA ASP A 7 -8.92 -1.93 -16.29
C ASP A 7 -8.90 -3.28 -17.04
N ALA A 8 -8.93 -3.24 -18.38
CA ALA A 8 -8.76 -4.43 -19.20
C ALA A 8 -7.39 -5.10 -18.99
N ALA A 9 -6.32 -4.32 -18.91
CA ALA A 9 -4.98 -4.82 -18.62
C ALA A 9 -4.90 -5.50 -17.25
N ARG A 10 -5.55 -4.95 -16.21
CA ARG A 10 -5.65 -5.58 -14.90
C ARG A 10 -6.27 -6.98 -15.00
N GLU A 11 -7.38 -7.12 -15.72
CA GLU A 11 -8.03 -8.42 -15.91
C GLU A 11 -7.14 -9.41 -16.66
N VAL A 12 -6.49 -8.96 -17.76
CA VAL A 12 -5.63 -9.82 -18.58
C VAL A 12 -4.40 -10.26 -17.78
N PHE A 13 -3.72 -9.34 -17.09
CA PHE A 13 -2.55 -9.69 -16.25
C PHE A 13 -2.94 -10.56 -15.05
N ALA A 14 -4.11 -10.36 -14.44
CA ALA A 14 -4.59 -11.23 -13.35
C ALA A 14 -4.84 -12.66 -13.82
N LEU A 15 -5.29 -12.84 -15.07
CA LEU A 15 -5.63 -14.13 -15.64
C LEU A 15 -4.41 -14.88 -16.22
N ARG A 16 -3.52 -14.17 -16.91
CA ARG A 16 -2.42 -14.72 -17.71
C ARG A 16 -1.04 -14.56 -17.08
N GLY A 17 -0.84 -13.62 -16.16
CA GLY A 17 0.48 -13.12 -15.79
C GLY A 17 1.02 -12.13 -16.83
N PHE A 18 2.23 -11.62 -16.60
CA PHE A 18 2.85 -10.66 -17.53
C PHE A 18 3.34 -11.31 -18.82
N ALA A 19 4.05 -12.46 -18.74
CA ALA A 19 4.67 -13.09 -19.92
C ALA A 19 3.62 -13.48 -20.96
N GLU A 20 2.59 -14.20 -20.55
CA GLU A 20 1.56 -14.76 -21.42
C GLU A 20 0.46 -13.77 -21.82
N ALA A 21 0.37 -12.62 -21.16
CA ALA A 21 -0.61 -11.59 -21.48
C ALA A 21 -0.37 -11.00 -22.88
N GLY A 22 -1.38 -11.11 -23.74
CA GLY A 22 -1.37 -10.53 -25.08
C GLY A 22 -1.99 -9.12 -25.12
N VAL A 23 -1.38 -8.17 -25.84
CA VAL A 23 -1.97 -6.83 -26.04
C VAL A 23 -3.31 -6.94 -26.77
N ASN A 24 -3.48 -7.91 -27.66
CA ASN A 24 -4.74 -8.14 -28.37
C ASN A 24 -5.89 -8.51 -27.40
N GLU A 25 -5.63 -9.29 -26.32
CA GLU A 25 -6.64 -9.57 -25.30
C GLU A 25 -7.06 -8.30 -24.54
N VAL A 26 -6.14 -7.35 -24.35
CA VAL A 26 -6.46 -6.04 -23.76
C VAL A 26 -7.32 -5.20 -24.72
N VAL A 27 -7.02 -5.24 -26.02
CA VAL A 27 -7.83 -4.60 -27.08
C VAL A 27 -9.27 -5.12 -27.04
N ASP A 28 -9.44 -6.45 -27.07
CA ASP A 28 -10.75 -7.10 -27.09
C ASP A 28 -11.61 -6.74 -25.87
N ARG A 29 -10.97 -6.57 -24.70
CA ARG A 29 -11.67 -6.23 -23.44
C ARG A 29 -11.94 -4.74 -23.28
N SER A 30 -11.01 -3.90 -23.70
CA SER A 30 -11.11 -2.44 -23.53
C SER A 30 -11.95 -1.78 -24.62
N GLY A 31 -12.14 -2.44 -25.78
CA GLY A 31 -12.71 -1.83 -26.98
C GLY A 31 -11.80 -0.79 -27.65
N ALA A 32 -10.57 -0.62 -27.17
CA ALA A 32 -9.59 0.26 -27.76
C ALA A 32 -8.91 -0.40 -28.97
N SER A 33 -8.34 0.39 -29.87
CA SER A 33 -7.50 -0.16 -30.94
C SER A 33 -6.08 -0.47 -30.45
N VAL A 34 -5.40 -1.38 -31.12
CA VAL A 34 -3.95 -1.65 -30.89
C VAL A 34 -3.14 -0.36 -30.96
N GLY A 35 -3.40 0.49 -31.96
CA GLY A 35 -2.73 1.78 -32.11
C GLY A 35 -2.97 2.70 -30.92
N SER A 36 -4.18 2.71 -30.34
CA SER A 36 -4.50 3.50 -29.14
C SER A 36 -3.71 3.02 -27.93
N ILE A 37 -3.56 1.70 -27.73
CA ILE A 37 -2.79 1.17 -26.60
C ILE A 37 -1.34 1.59 -26.70
N TYR A 38 -0.69 1.40 -27.88
CA TYR A 38 0.69 1.81 -28.07
C TYR A 38 0.89 3.32 -28.04
N HIS A 39 -0.08 4.10 -28.48
CA HIS A 39 -0.04 5.56 -28.36
C HIS A 39 -0.06 6.01 -26.89
N HIS A 40 -0.87 5.39 -26.04
CA HIS A 40 -1.01 5.77 -24.62
C HIS A 40 0.12 5.24 -23.73
N PHE A 41 0.67 4.06 -24.04
CA PHE A 41 1.57 3.35 -23.14
C PHE A 41 2.93 2.98 -23.77
N GLY A 42 3.06 2.97 -25.08
CA GLY A 42 4.31 2.63 -25.77
C GLY A 42 4.58 1.12 -25.91
N SER A 43 4.49 0.35 -24.81
CA SER A 43 4.74 -1.09 -24.80
C SER A 43 3.88 -1.85 -23.78
N LYS A 44 3.89 -3.18 -23.83
CA LYS A 44 3.28 -4.04 -22.79
C LYS A 44 3.92 -3.79 -21.40
N THR A 45 5.23 -3.58 -21.38
CA THR A 45 5.96 -3.22 -20.15
C THR A 45 5.47 -1.90 -19.59
N ASP A 46 5.34 -0.86 -20.42
CA ASP A 46 4.88 0.46 -19.97
C ASP A 46 3.42 0.41 -19.53
N LEU A 47 2.58 -0.41 -20.17
CA LEU A 47 1.20 -0.66 -19.72
C LEU A 47 1.17 -1.31 -18.33
N PHE A 48 2.05 -2.28 -18.07
CA PHE A 48 2.18 -2.92 -16.76
C PHE A 48 2.67 -1.92 -15.69
N MET A 49 3.68 -1.11 -16.03
CA MET A 49 4.20 -0.07 -15.15
C MET A 49 3.13 1.00 -14.84
N ALA A 50 2.35 1.41 -15.82
CA ALA A 50 1.25 2.36 -15.63
C ALA A 50 0.13 1.79 -14.75
N LEU A 51 -0.13 0.47 -14.84
CA LEU A 51 -1.07 -0.20 -13.94
C LEU A 51 -0.54 -0.24 -12.50
N TRP A 52 0.77 -0.50 -12.32
CA TRP A 52 1.42 -0.42 -11.02
C TRP A 52 1.36 0.98 -10.42
N GLU A 53 1.71 2.00 -11.20
CA GLU A 53 1.69 3.41 -10.78
C GLU A 53 0.30 3.82 -10.28
N ARG A 54 -0.76 3.55 -11.08
CA ARG A 54 -2.14 3.78 -10.68
C ARG A 54 -2.49 3.08 -9.36
N HIS A 55 -2.13 1.80 -9.24
CA HIS A 55 -2.37 1.04 -8.02
C HIS A 55 -1.65 1.64 -6.81
N HIS A 56 -0.40 2.06 -6.97
CA HIS A 56 0.41 2.68 -5.92
C HIS A 56 -0.18 4.03 -5.48
N GLU A 57 -0.58 4.87 -6.43
CA GLU A 57 -1.23 6.15 -6.16
C GLU A 57 -2.56 5.98 -5.42
N GLU A 58 -3.39 5.01 -5.84
CA GLU A 58 -4.65 4.68 -5.15
C GLU A 58 -4.40 4.24 -3.70
N GLN A 59 -3.39 3.44 -3.45
CA GLN A 59 -3.03 3.01 -2.09
C GLN A 59 -2.60 4.18 -1.21
N ILE A 60 -1.79 5.08 -1.75
CA ILE A 60 -1.38 6.30 -1.07
C ILE A 60 -2.60 7.17 -0.74
N ALA A 61 -3.51 7.33 -1.71
CA ALA A 61 -4.73 8.13 -1.51
C ALA A 61 -5.63 7.53 -0.42
N ILE A 62 -5.82 6.21 -0.40
CA ILE A 62 -6.61 5.50 0.62
C ILE A 62 -6.01 5.70 2.02
N ALA A 63 -4.72 5.46 2.18
CA ALA A 63 -4.07 5.64 3.48
C ALA A 63 -4.11 7.11 3.93
N ARG A 64 -3.91 8.05 3.01
CA ARG A 64 -4.03 9.49 3.29
C ARG A 64 -5.44 9.86 3.71
N GLN A 65 -6.46 9.32 3.06
CA GLN A 65 -7.86 9.58 3.41
C GLN A 65 -8.16 9.13 4.84
N GLY A 66 -7.71 7.93 5.25
CA GLY A 66 -7.86 7.46 6.63
C GLY A 66 -7.20 8.39 7.65
N VAL A 67 -6.02 8.94 7.34
CA VAL A 67 -5.36 9.95 8.19
C VAL A 67 -6.19 11.22 8.27
N LEU A 68 -6.70 11.74 7.15
CA LEU A 68 -7.50 12.98 7.10
C LEU A 68 -8.82 12.83 7.87
N GLU A 69 -9.48 11.70 7.78
CA GLU A 69 -10.71 11.38 8.52
C GLU A 69 -10.45 11.34 10.03
N ALA A 70 -9.37 10.71 10.47
CA ALA A 70 -8.96 10.71 11.87
C ALA A 70 -8.64 12.12 12.39
N GLN A 71 -7.92 12.92 11.60
CA GLN A 71 -7.65 14.33 11.94
C GLN A 71 -8.94 15.15 12.04
N ALA A 72 -9.88 14.97 11.14
CA ALA A 72 -11.20 15.63 11.19
C ALA A 72 -12.02 15.21 12.43
N ALA A 73 -11.79 13.99 12.93
CA ALA A 73 -12.37 13.49 14.19
C ALA A 73 -11.60 13.96 15.44
N GLY A 74 -10.57 14.80 15.29
CA GLY A 74 -9.81 15.38 16.41
C GLY A 74 -8.59 14.56 16.85
N VAL A 75 -8.20 13.51 16.11
CA VAL A 75 -6.98 12.74 16.40
C VAL A 75 -5.75 13.56 16.04
N THR A 76 -4.87 13.77 17.01
CA THR A 76 -3.63 14.57 16.83
C THR A 76 -2.37 13.77 17.08
N ASP A 77 -2.46 12.65 17.79
CA ASP A 77 -1.31 11.78 18.05
C ASP A 77 -0.77 11.15 16.75
N PRO A 78 0.52 11.31 16.43
CA PRO A 78 1.09 10.82 15.19
C PRO A 78 0.99 9.29 15.01
N PHE A 79 1.06 8.54 16.11
CA PHE A 79 0.94 7.09 16.05
C PHE A 79 -0.52 6.68 15.78
N ASP A 80 -1.51 7.33 16.40
CA ASP A 80 -2.93 7.08 16.11
C ASP A 80 -3.28 7.41 14.65
N LEU A 81 -2.68 8.46 14.09
CA LEU A 81 -2.79 8.80 12.68
C LEU A 81 -2.16 7.73 11.79
N LEU A 82 -1.00 7.16 12.19
CA LEU A 82 -0.40 6.04 11.49
C LEU A 82 -1.32 4.80 11.50
N VAL A 83 -1.92 4.49 12.66
CA VAL A 83 -2.88 3.37 12.80
C VAL A 83 -4.10 3.59 11.91
N ALA A 84 -4.67 4.79 11.90
CA ALA A 84 -5.82 5.14 11.06
C ALA A 84 -5.52 4.99 9.56
N GLY A 85 -4.40 5.50 9.10
CA GLY A 85 -3.95 5.34 7.71
C GLY A 85 -3.66 3.89 7.36
N SER A 86 -3.04 3.14 8.29
CA SER A 86 -2.77 1.70 8.12
C SER A 86 -4.06 0.89 8.06
N ARG A 87 -5.05 1.19 8.89
CA ARG A 87 -6.39 0.56 8.86
C ARG A 87 -7.01 0.71 7.47
N ALA A 88 -7.16 1.93 6.98
CA ALA A 88 -7.74 2.20 5.67
C ALA A 88 -7.01 1.44 4.55
N TYR A 89 -5.68 1.44 4.59
CA TYR A 89 -4.83 0.73 3.63
C TYR A 89 -5.01 -0.79 3.67
N LEU A 90 -5.09 -1.39 4.87
CA LEU A 90 -5.24 -2.83 5.05
C LEU A 90 -6.66 -3.32 4.72
N GLU A 91 -7.70 -2.58 5.10
CA GLU A 91 -9.10 -2.90 4.75
C GLU A 91 -9.33 -2.88 3.24
N ALA A 92 -8.66 -1.98 2.52
CA ALA A 92 -8.73 -1.89 1.07
C ALA A 92 -7.95 -3.01 0.33
N ALA A 93 -7.17 -3.84 1.04
CA ALA A 93 -6.28 -4.82 0.43
C ALA A 93 -7.05 -6.00 -0.20
N TRP A 94 -7.96 -6.62 0.54
CA TRP A 94 -8.61 -7.85 0.09
C TRP A 94 -9.50 -7.69 -1.16
N PRO A 95 -10.28 -6.61 -1.33
CA PRO A 95 -11.00 -6.36 -2.59
C PRO A 95 -10.10 -6.18 -3.82
N ARG A 96 -8.81 -5.87 -3.59
CA ARG A 96 -7.78 -5.64 -4.62
C ARG A 96 -6.70 -6.71 -4.64
N ARG A 97 -6.96 -7.90 -4.10
CA ARG A 97 -5.98 -8.99 -3.97
C ARG A 97 -5.46 -9.53 -5.31
N ASP A 98 -6.21 -9.35 -6.38
CA ASP A 98 -5.77 -9.65 -7.75
C ASP A 98 -4.54 -8.81 -8.16
N LEU A 99 -4.51 -7.52 -7.81
CA LEU A 99 -3.35 -6.64 -8.05
C LEU A 99 -2.12 -7.09 -7.24
N VAL A 100 -2.32 -7.59 -6.02
CA VAL A 100 -1.21 -8.17 -5.25
C VAL A 100 -0.64 -9.41 -5.95
N ARG A 101 -1.50 -10.26 -6.51
CA ARG A 101 -1.05 -11.42 -7.29
C ARG A 101 -0.26 -11.01 -8.53
N ILE A 102 -0.74 -10.01 -9.28
CA ILE A 102 -0.05 -9.48 -10.47
C ILE A 102 1.36 -8.99 -10.11
N PHE A 103 1.47 -8.18 -9.06
CA PHE A 103 2.70 -7.43 -8.79
C PHE A 103 3.68 -8.10 -7.82
N GLN A 104 3.27 -9.12 -7.07
CA GLN A 104 4.12 -9.71 -6.01
C GLN A 104 4.33 -11.21 -6.13
N VAL A 105 3.50 -11.92 -6.87
CA VAL A 105 3.56 -13.39 -7.01
C VAL A 105 3.79 -13.79 -8.46
N GLY A 106 3.32 -12.98 -9.41
CA GLY A 106 3.44 -13.24 -10.84
C GLY A 106 4.83 -12.93 -11.39
N ASP A 107 5.03 -13.31 -12.63
CA ASP A 107 6.13 -12.84 -13.46
C ASP A 107 5.97 -11.34 -13.73
N THR A 108 7.09 -10.63 -13.75
CA THR A 108 7.12 -9.18 -13.89
C THR A 108 8.13 -8.74 -14.95
N PRO A 109 7.91 -7.58 -15.60
CA PRO A 109 8.86 -7.09 -16.60
C PRO A 109 10.20 -6.68 -15.99
N PRO A 110 11.27 -6.66 -16.79
CA PRO A 110 12.55 -6.08 -16.39
C PRO A 110 12.38 -4.65 -15.87
N GLY A 111 13.12 -4.30 -14.81
CA GLY A 111 13.07 -2.96 -14.18
C GLY A 111 11.94 -2.78 -13.14
N PHE A 112 11.01 -3.71 -13.03
CA PHE A 112 9.90 -3.58 -12.08
C PHE A 112 10.34 -3.62 -10.62
N PHE A 113 11.39 -4.37 -10.30
CA PHE A 113 11.95 -4.42 -8.94
C PHE A 113 12.45 -3.06 -8.45
N GLU A 114 13.10 -2.29 -9.33
CA GLU A 114 13.56 -0.93 -9.03
C GLU A 114 12.37 0.00 -8.74
N GLU A 115 11.28 -0.15 -9.49
CA GLU A 115 10.05 0.62 -9.28
C GLU A 115 9.38 0.28 -7.95
N GLN A 116 9.31 -0.99 -7.59
CA GLN A 116 8.84 -1.42 -6.26
C GLN A 116 9.69 -0.83 -5.14
N ARG A 117 11.01 -0.81 -5.28
CA ARG A 117 11.93 -0.20 -4.30
C ARG A 117 11.71 1.31 -4.19
N ARG A 118 11.45 2.00 -5.30
CA ARG A 118 11.11 3.44 -5.31
C ARG A 118 9.82 3.69 -4.54
N SER A 119 8.79 2.91 -4.80
CA SER A 119 7.51 2.96 -4.10
C SER A 119 7.66 2.69 -2.59
N GLY A 120 8.50 1.72 -2.21
CA GLY A 120 8.83 1.45 -0.81
C GLY A 120 9.48 2.65 -0.10
N ARG A 121 10.39 3.37 -0.78
CA ARG A 121 10.99 4.60 -0.23
C ARG A 121 9.94 5.72 -0.07
N THR A 122 8.98 5.81 -0.97
CA THR A 122 7.88 6.78 -0.86
C THR A 122 7.07 6.53 0.41
N TRP A 123 6.70 5.27 0.69
CA TRP A 123 6.01 4.89 1.93
C TRP A 123 6.84 5.20 3.18
N LEU A 124 8.12 4.84 3.17
CA LEU A 124 9.03 5.10 4.29
C LEU A 124 9.10 6.61 4.60
N ASN A 125 9.31 7.45 3.57
CA ASN A 125 9.39 8.90 3.73
C ASN A 125 8.08 9.53 4.22
N ARG A 126 6.93 8.99 3.84
CA ARG A 126 5.62 9.44 4.34
C ARG A 126 5.44 9.12 5.82
N ASN A 127 5.74 7.89 6.22
CA ASN A 127 5.62 7.46 7.61
C ASN A 127 6.64 8.19 8.49
N PHE A 128 7.84 8.45 7.98
CA PHE A 128 8.86 9.23 8.67
C PHE A 128 8.34 10.65 9.01
N ARG A 129 7.73 11.32 8.03
CA ARG A 129 7.13 12.65 8.21
C ARG A 129 5.89 12.62 9.11
N LEU A 130 5.02 11.62 8.94
CA LEU A 130 3.81 11.48 9.74
C LEU A 130 4.12 11.31 11.23
N LEU A 131 5.13 10.48 11.54
CA LEU A 131 5.58 10.22 12.91
C LEU A 131 6.44 11.35 13.49
N GLY A 132 6.89 12.32 12.68
CA GLY A 132 7.84 13.34 13.12
C GLY A 132 9.16 12.74 13.60
N ALA A 133 9.57 11.59 13.07
CA ALA A 133 10.75 10.87 13.52
C ALA A 133 12.03 11.65 13.22
N THR A 134 13.01 11.58 14.15
CA THR A 134 14.33 12.16 13.94
C THR A 134 15.20 11.27 13.05
N ASP A 135 16.24 11.86 12.42
CA ASP A 135 17.13 11.14 11.50
C ASP A 135 18.20 10.30 12.24
N GLU A 136 17.95 9.90 13.48
CA GLU A 136 18.80 8.98 14.22
C GLU A 136 18.69 7.55 13.67
N PRO A 137 19.80 6.78 13.66
CA PRO A 137 19.80 5.43 13.09
C PRO A 137 18.73 4.50 13.66
N VAL A 138 18.48 4.55 14.98
CA VAL A 138 17.45 3.73 15.63
C VAL A 138 16.05 4.10 15.14
N ASN A 139 15.75 5.40 15.04
CA ASN A 139 14.45 5.89 14.60
C ASN A 139 14.18 5.53 13.14
N ARG A 140 15.20 5.61 12.30
CA ARG A 140 15.11 5.17 10.88
C ARG A 140 14.78 3.68 10.78
N ILE A 141 15.41 2.84 11.61
CA ILE A 141 15.15 1.40 11.65
C ILE A 141 13.71 1.13 12.16
N LEU A 142 13.25 1.84 13.18
CA LEU A 142 11.89 1.67 13.71
C LEU A 142 10.82 2.05 12.67
N VAL A 143 10.98 3.17 11.98
CA VAL A 143 10.05 3.59 10.91
C VAL A 143 10.10 2.61 9.74
N TRP A 144 11.29 2.10 9.38
CA TRP A 144 11.43 1.06 8.37
C TRP A 144 10.72 -0.24 8.81
N LEU A 145 10.90 -0.65 10.06
CA LEU A 145 10.27 -1.85 10.62
C LEU A 145 8.74 -1.78 10.54
N VAL A 146 8.12 -0.68 11.00
CA VAL A 146 6.66 -0.53 10.97
C VAL A 146 6.14 -0.43 9.54
N THR A 147 6.86 0.26 8.66
CA THR A 147 6.47 0.37 7.25
C THR A 147 6.50 -0.99 6.55
N SER A 148 7.55 -1.79 6.81
CA SER A 148 7.69 -3.14 6.27
C SER A 148 6.64 -4.09 6.86
N TYR A 149 6.35 -3.98 8.15
CA TYR A 149 5.30 -4.75 8.83
C TYR A 149 3.94 -4.52 8.17
N VAL A 150 3.52 -3.27 7.98
CA VAL A 150 2.23 -2.94 7.34
C VAL A 150 2.19 -3.44 5.89
N GLY A 151 3.30 -3.35 5.17
CA GLY A 151 3.42 -3.90 3.80
C GLY A 151 3.25 -5.42 3.76
N GLU A 152 3.85 -6.16 4.72
CA GLU A 152 3.71 -7.61 4.80
C GLU A 152 2.31 -8.04 5.29
N ALA A 153 1.75 -7.32 6.27
CA ALA A 153 0.40 -7.51 6.75
C ALA A 153 -0.62 -7.48 5.59
N ARG A 154 -0.48 -6.53 4.68
CA ARG A 154 -1.31 -6.45 3.47
C ARG A 154 -1.21 -7.71 2.61
N ARG A 155 -0.01 -8.26 2.40
CA ARG A 155 0.18 -9.49 1.61
C ARG A 155 -0.54 -10.67 2.25
N GLU A 156 -0.45 -10.78 3.56
CA GLU A 156 -1.09 -11.85 4.33
C GLU A 156 -2.63 -11.74 4.28
N ILE A 157 -3.18 -10.53 4.38
CA ILE A 157 -4.61 -10.26 4.20
C ILE A 157 -5.09 -10.71 2.81
N CYS A 158 -4.31 -10.44 1.77
CA CYS A 158 -4.65 -10.83 0.40
C CYS A 158 -4.64 -12.35 0.15
N ARG A 159 -3.99 -13.14 1.01
CA ARG A 159 -4.00 -14.61 0.97
C ARG A 159 -5.26 -15.22 1.58
N GLN A 160 -6.03 -14.45 2.32
CA GLN A 160 -7.24 -14.95 2.98
C GLN A 160 -8.29 -15.38 1.95
N ARG A 161 -9.03 -16.47 2.28
CA ARG A 161 -10.01 -17.08 1.36
C ARG A 161 -11.37 -16.38 1.38
N THR A 162 -11.69 -15.71 2.47
CA THR A 162 -13.00 -15.08 2.68
C THR A 162 -12.87 -13.64 3.16
N PRO A 163 -13.87 -12.77 2.87
CA PRO A 163 -13.89 -11.40 3.39
C PRO A 163 -13.87 -11.34 4.93
N ARG A 164 -14.48 -12.33 5.58
CA ARG A 164 -14.51 -12.43 7.04
C ARG A 164 -13.12 -12.67 7.60
N ALA A 165 -12.42 -13.71 7.10
CA ALA A 165 -11.05 -14.01 7.52
C ALA A 165 -10.10 -12.84 7.25
N ALA A 166 -10.29 -12.14 6.12
CA ALA A 166 -9.51 -10.94 5.81
C ALA A 166 -9.72 -9.82 6.84
N ARG A 167 -10.97 -9.56 7.26
CA ARG A 167 -11.26 -8.57 8.32
C ARG A 167 -10.69 -8.98 9.68
N GLU A 168 -10.85 -10.23 10.06
CA GLU A 168 -10.25 -10.78 11.31
C GLU A 168 -8.73 -10.60 11.30
N GLN A 169 -8.09 -10.82 10.14
CA GLN A 169 -6.65 -10.62 9.97
C GLN A 169 -6.26 -9.13 10.06
N VAL A 170 -7.07 -8.21 9.52
CA VAL A 170 -6.84 -6.76 9.65
C VAL A 170 -6.80 -6.38 11.13
N GLU A 171 -7.80 -6.78 11.92
CA GLU A 171 -7.86 -6.43 13.34
C GLU A 171 -6.66 -7.01 14.13
N ALA A 172 -6.29 -8.27 13.86
CA ALA A 172 -5.11 -8.87 14.48
C ALA A 172 -3.80 -8.11 14.13
N MET A 173 -3.66 -7.66 12.87
CA MET A 173 -2.50 -6.89 12.44
C MET A 173 -2.45 -5.50 13.08
N LEU A 174 -3.61 -4.86 13.25
CA LEU A 174 -3.67 -3.56 13.93
C LEU A 174 -3.40 -3.69 15.43
N GLU A 175 -3.85 -4.77 16.06
CA GLU A 175 -3.49 -5.07 17.46
C GLU A 175 -1.98 -5.23 17.65
N VAL A 176 -1.29 -5.92 16.72
CA VAL A 176 0.17 -6.02 16.76
C VAL A 176 0.81 -4.65 16.59
N LEU A 177 0.30 -3.83 15.66
CA LEU A 177 0.80 -2.46 15.46
C LEU A 177 0.65 -1.62 16.74
N GLU A 178 -0.50 -1.72 17.44
CA GLU A 178 -0.70 -1.04 18.73
C GLU A 178 0.31 -1.49 19.81
N ARG A 179 0.64 -2.76 19.85
CA ARG A 179 1.68 -3.27 20.78
C ARG A 179 3.08 -2.74 20.47
N MET A 180 3.31 -2.22 19.26
CA MET A 180 4.56 -1.56 18.87
C MET A 180 4.62 -0.08 19.28
N ARG A 181 3.52 0.51 19.77
CA ARG A 181 3.41 1.92 20.18
C ARG A 181 4.56 2.39 21.08
N PRO A 182 4.96 1.69 22.16
CA PRO A 182 6.02 2.17 23.03
C PRO A 182 7.37 2.35 22.32
N LEU A 183 7.66 1.50 21.34
CA LEU A 183 8.89 1.57 20.54
C LEU A 183 8.88 2.78 19.60
N LEU A 184 7.74 3.04 18.98
CA LEU A 184 7.56 4.12 18.00
C LEU A 184 7.39 5.49 18.66
N ALA A 185 6.80 5.55 19.85
CA ALA A 185 6.71 6.76 20.64
C ALA A 185 8.11 7.33 20.99
N SER A 186 9.08 6.47 21.24
CA SER A 186 10.46 6.89 21.48
C SER A 186 11.13 7.48 20.23
N ALA A 187 10.77 6.97 19.04
CA ALA A 187 11.31 7.41 17.75
C ALA A 187 10.77 8.78 17.31
N ALA A 188 9.55 9.10 17.69
CA ALA A 188 8.84 10.34 17.29
C ALA A 188 9.24 11.58 18.09
N GLY A 189 10.20 11.51 19.00
CA GLY A 189 10.46 12.61 19.94
C GLY A 189 9.24 12.97 20.81
N MET A 190 8.21 12.15 20.77
CA MET A 190 7.02 12.26 21.58
C MET A 190 7.41 12.01 23.03
N ARG A 191 7.50 13.09 23.82
CA ARG A 191 7.48 12.94 25.27
C ARG A 191 6.15 12.28 25.61
N LEU A 192 6.20 11.01 26.00
CA LEU A 192 5.11 10.40 26.75
C LEU A 192 4.84 11.34 27.91
N VAL A 193 3.68 11.99 27.90
CA VAL A 193 3.12 12.54 29.12
C VAL A 193 2.72 11.32 29.94
N VAL A 194 3.69 10.81 30.70
CA VAL A 194 3.39 9.88 31.79
C VAL A 194 2.48 10.69 32.68
N ARG A 195 1.20 10.37 32.73
CA ARG A 195 0.35 10.80 33.83
C ARG A 195 0.94 10.13 35.06
N ASP A 196 1.65 10.91 35.85
CA ASP A 196 1.97 10.55 37.22
C ASP A 196 0.63 10.40 37.95
N ASP A 197 0.12 9.18 38.04
CA ASP A 197 -0.85 8.76 39.04
C ASP A 197 -0.08 8.58 40.38
N GLU A 198 0.53 9.64 40.88
CA GLU A 198 0.89 9.77 42.27
C GLU A 198 -0.07 10.81 42.89
N ASP A 199 -1.25 10.32 43.29
CA ASP A 199 -1.96 10.83 44.46
C ASP A 199 -3.15 9.92 44.78
N ARG A 200 -2.87 8.85 45.55
CA ARG A 200 -3.75 8.40 46.67
C ARG A 200 -3.14 7.23 47.45
#